data_7af5d90ecab1de6181e10a83396693b8
#
_entry.id   7af5d90ecab1de6181e10a83396693b8
#
_cell.length_a   1.000
_cell.length_b   1.000
_cell.length_c   1.000
_cell.angle_alpha   90.00
_cell.angle_beta   90.00
_cell.angle_gamma   90.00
#
_symmetry.space_group_name_H-M   'P 1'
#
loop_
_entity.id
_entity.type
_entity.pdbx_description
1 polymer ?
#
loop_
_entity_poly.entity_id
_entity_poly.type
_entity_poly.pdbx_seq_one_letter_code
_entity_poly.pdbx_strand_id
1 'polypeptide(L)' 'METVKSMVSALNVTVVFRVAGEAKTFSETVVSPIVIERYLQLECGEVIGLFVPVGKGQQVNALNIEWFEIERIPVPKE' A
#
# COMPACT_ATOMS: atom_id res chain seq x y z
N MET A 1 15.40 -5.53 21.65
CA MET A 1 15.11 -5.54 21.04
C MET A 1 14.72 -5.34 20.21
N GLU A 2 14.63 -5.29 19.84
CA GLU A 2 14.31 -5.10 19.03
C GLU A 2 13.72 -5.11 18.38
N THR A 3 13.39 -4.79 18.31
CA THR A 3 12.70 -4.88 17.70
C THR A 3 12.66 -4.92 16.61
N VAL A 4 12.49 -5.40 16.21
CA VAL A 4 12.53 -5.54 15.17
C VAL A 4 11.64 -5.23 14.47
N LYS A 5 11.15 -4.71 14.40
CA LYS A 5 10.33 -4.39 13.72
C LYS A 5 10.53 -4.53 12.52
N SER A 6 9.84 -4.84 11.87
CA SER A 6 9.96 -5.04 10.64
C SER A 6 10.46 -3.98 9.96
N MET A 7 11.62 -4.01 9.66
CA MET A 7 12.24 -2.96 8.96
C MET A 7 12.04 -3.22 7.49
N VAL A 8 11.14 -2.47 6.92
CA VAL A 8 10.80 -2.62 5.52
C VAL A 8 11.34 -1.42 4.78
N SER A 9 12.12 -1.63 3.73
CA SER A 9 12.65 -0.52 2.97
C SER A 9 11.70 -0.10 1.85
N ALA A 10 10.87 -1.02 1.40
CA ALA A 10 9.95 -0.73 0.30
C ALA A 10 8.84 -1.76 0.28
N LEU A 11 7.80 -1.47 -0.48
CA LEU A 11 6.74 -2.43 -0.74
C LEU A 11 6.53 -2.50 -2.24
N ASN A 12 6.37 -3.71 -2.75
CA ASN A 12 5.84 -3.89 -4.10
C ASN A 12 4.34 -4.07 -3.93
N VAL A 13 3.58 -3.17 -4.51
CA VAL A 13 2.14 -3.19 -4.33
C VAL A 13 1.45 -3.30 -5.67
N THR A 14 0.36 -4.03 -5.70
CA THR A 14 -0.53 -4.09 -6.84
C THR A 14 -1.93 -3.95 -6.30
N VAL A 15 -2.69 -3.00 -6.84
CA VAL A 15 -4.01 -2.68 -6.33
C VAL A 15 -4.97 -2.62 -7.50
N VAL A 16 -6.12 -3.27 -7.36
CA VAL A 16 -7.20 -3.17 -8.31
C VAL A 16 -8.33 -2.43 -7.63
N PHE A 17 -8.75 -1.32 -8.20
CA PHE A 17 -9.75 -0.48 -7.58
C PHE A 17 -10.70 0.05 -8.64
N ARG A 18 -11.84 0.56 -8.19
CA ARG A 18 -12.84 1.09 -9.11
C ARG A 18 -12.92 2.59 -9.03
N VAL A 19 -12.97 3.18 -10.20
CA VAL A 19 -13.17 4.62 -10.33
C VAL A 19 -14.22 4.81 -11.40
N ALA A 20 -15.32 5.47 -11.05
CA ALA A 20 -16.39 5.76 -12.00
C ALA A 20 -16.86 4.49 -12.72
N GLY A 21 -16.93 3.39 -11.99
CA GLY A 21 -17.44 2.15 -12.56
C GLY A 21 -16.41 1.35 -13.34
N GLU A 22 -15.19 1.84 -13.46
CA GLU A 22 -14.16 1.12 -14.20
C GLU A 22 -13.12 0.57 -13.27
N ALA A 23 -12.71 -0.66 -13.50
CA ALA A 23 -11.64 -1.27 -12.74
C ALA A 23 -10.30 -0.78 -13.27
N LYS A 24 -9.45 -0.36 -12.36
CA LYS A 24 -8.12 0.12 -12.73
C LYS A 24 -7.10 -0.61 -11.89
N THR A 25 -5.91 -0.78 -12.46
CA THR A 25 -4.83 -1.45 -11.77
C THR A 25 -3.66 -0.50 -11.59
N PHE A 26 -3.12 -0.48 -10.40
CA PHE A 26 -1.93 0.31 -10.09
C PHE A 26 -0.89 -0.65 -9.52
N SER A 27 0.33 -0.55 -10.03
CA SER A 27 1.39 -1.42 -9.57
C SER A 27 2.67 -0.61 -9.51
N GLU A 28 3.32 -0.63 -8.35
CA GLU A 28 4.51 0.19 -8.18
C GLU A 28 5.29 -0.27 -6.96
N THR A 29 6.56 0.08 -6.93
CA THR A 29 7.38 -0.11 -5.75
C THR A 29 7.32 1.18 -4.95
N VAL A 30 6.85 1.08 -3.72
CA VAL A 30 6.63 2.24 -2.85
C VAL A 30 7.76 2.31 -1.84
N VAL A 31 8.39 3.48 -1.73
CA VAL A 31 9.50 3.64 -0.80
C VAL A 31 9.24 4.70 0.28
N SER A 32 8.23 5.51 0.13
CA SER A 32 7.92 6.55 1.11
C SER A 32 7.38 5.92 2.38
N PRO A 33 7.94 6.24 3.55
CA PRO A 33 7.45 5.64 4.79
C PRO A 33 5.98 5.92 5.06
N ILE A 34 5.51 7.11 4.70
CA ILE A 34 4.12 7.45 4.93
C ILE A 34 3.21 6.60 4.06
N VAL A 35 3.61 6.39 2.82
CA VAL A 35 2.80 5.60 1.90
C VAL A 35 2.87 4.13 2.29
N ILE A 36 4.04 3.67 2.71
CA ILE A 36 4.19 2.29 3.17
C ILE A 36 3.21 2.04 4.32
N GLU A 37 3.13 2.99 5.26
CA GLU A 37 2.23 2.82 6.39
C GLU A 37 0.78 2.69 5.95
N ARG A 38 0.38 3.47 4.94
CA ARG A 38 -0.99 3.39 4.45
C ARG A 38 -1.29 2.02 3.88
N TYR A 39 -0.37 1.46 3.12
CA TYR A 39 -0.58 0.14 2.55
C TYR A 39 -0.59 -0.94 3.63
N LEU A 40 0.22 -0.77 4.68
CA LEU A 40 0.19 -1.74 5.76
C LEU A 40 -1.10 -1.67 6.55
N GLN A 41 -1.68 -0.47 6.68
CA GLN A 41 -3.00 -0.35 7.30
C GLN A 41 -4.05 -1.05 6.46
N LEU A 42 -3.94 -0.93 5.15
CA LEU A 42 -4.86 -1.62 4.27
C LEU A 42 -4.76 -3.12 4.47
N GLU A 43 -3.54 -3.62 4.60
CA GLU A 43 -3.33 -5.04 4.80
C GLU A 43 -3.92 -5.52 6.12
N CYS A 44 -3.90 -4.66 7.14
CA CYS A 44 -4.45 -5.01 8.44
C CYS A 44 -5.96 -4.91 8.50
N GLY A 45 -6.58 -4.41 7.44
CA GLY A 45 -8.03 -4.29 7.44
C GLY A 45 -8.58 -3.01 8.01
N GLU A 46 -7.72 -2.04 8.31
CA GLU A 46 -8.17 -0.76 8.84
C GLU A 46 -8.52 0.14 7.68
N VAL A 47 -9.69 -0.10 7.09
CA VAL A 47 -10.02 0.56 5.84
C VAL A 47 -10.96 1.74 5.96
N ILE A 48 -11.62 1.91 7.10
CA ILE A 48 -12.58 3.00 7.24
C ILE A 48 -11.81 4.30 7.36
N GLY A 49 -12.10 5.24 6.45
CA GLY A 49 -11.40 6.51 6.44
C GLY A 49 -10.00 6.47 5.87
N LEU A 50 -9.61 5.32 5.33
CA LEU A 50 -8.28 5.17 4.78
C LEU A 50 -8.27 5.50 3.30
N PHE A 51 -7.34 6.38 2.89
CA PHE A 51 -7.13 6.71 1.50
C PHE A 51 -5.73 6.26 1.13
N VAL A 52 -5.64 5.52 0.06
CA VAL A 52 -4.39 4.88 -0.36
C VAL A 52 -3.89 5.54 -1.63
N PRO A 53 -2.64 6.02 -1.65
CA PRO A 53 -2.10 6.65 -2.85
C PRO A 53 -1.93 5.61 -3.96
N VAL A 54 -2.39 5.96 -5.16
CA VAL A 54 -2.28 5.09 -6.32
C VAL A 54 -1.68 5.85 -7.49
N GLY A 55 -0.66 6.63 -7.21
CA GLY A 55 0.01 7.40 -8.24
C GLY A 55 0.24 8.81 -7.76
N LYS A 56 0.81 9.63 -8.63
CA LYS A 56 1.10 10.95 -8.26
C LYS A 56 -0.17 11.73 -8.06
N GLY A 57 -0.38 12.23 -6.86
CA GLY A 57 -1.50 13.08 -6.58
C GLY A 57 -2.85 12.40 -6.60
N GLN A 58 -2.88 11.08 -6.68
CA GLN A 58 -4.14 10.37 -6.69
C GLN A 58 -4.25 9.47 -5.48
N GLN A 59 -5.43 9.47 -4.87
CA GLN A 59 -5.70 8.58 -3.76
C GLN A 59 -7.06 7.95 -3.96
N VAL A 60 -7.18 6.72 -3.51
CA VAL A 60 -8.44 6.00 -3.62
C VAL A 60 -8.88 5.57 -2.24
N ASN A 61 -10.17 5.66 -1.99
CA ASN A 61 -10.73 5.19 -0.73
C ASN A 61 -10.54 3.68 -0.68
N ALA A 62 -10.02 3.19 0.44
CA ALA A 62 -9.75 1.77 0.58
C ALA A 62 -10.98 0.91 0.34
N LEU A 63 -12.17 1.45 0.59
CA LEU A 63 -13.40 0.69 0.37
C LEU A 63 -13.66 0.44 -1.11
N ASN A 64 -12.98 1.17 -2.00
CA ASN A 64 -13.12 0.97 -3.44
C ASN A 64 -12.07 0.03 -3.99
N ILE A 65 -11.21 -0.50 -3.14
CA ILE A 65 -10.20 -1.44 -3.57
C ILE A 65 -10.81 -2.83 -3.59
N GLU A 66 -10.75 -3.48 -4.73
CA GLU A 66 -11.33 -4.81 -4.89
C GLU A 66 -10.33 -5.91 -4.57
N TRP A 67 -9.06 -5.64 -4.80
CA TRP A 67 -8.04 -6.65 -4.59
C TRP A 67 -6.70 -5.97 -4.47
N PHE A 68 -5.82 -6.53 -3.66
CA PHE A 68 -4.48 -5.98 -3.55
C PHE A 68 -3.50 -7.09 -3.20
N GLU A 69 -2.24 -6.83 -3.53
CA GLU A 69 -1.16 -7.71 -3.19
C GLU A 69 -0.01 -6.85 -2.73
N ILE A 70 0.59 -7.19 -1.62
CA ILE A 70 1.66 -6.41 -1.03
C ILE A 70 2.81 -7.35 -0.71
N GLU A 71 3.99 -7.02 -1.23
CA GLU A 71 5.19 -7.76 -0.95
C GLU A 71 6.15 -6.85 -0.22
N ARG A 72 6.62 -7.28 0.94
CA ARG A 72 7.55 -6.50 1.73
C ARG A 72 8.96 -6.73 1.25
N ILE A 73 9.71 -5.64 1.07
CA ILE A 73 11.11 -5.71 0.72
C ILE A 73 11.90 -5.27 1.94
N PRO A 74 12.63 -6.17 2.57
CA PRO A 74 13.31 -5.83 3.81
C PRO A 74 14.49 -4.91 3.57
N VAL A 75 14.90 -4.24 4.63
CA VAL A 75 16.09 -3.42 4.58
C VAL A 75 17.29 -4.34 4.39
N PRO A 76 18.18 -4.01 3.46
CA PRO A 76 19.35 -4.85 3.23
C PRO A 76 20.21 -4.93 4.47
N LYS A 77 20.77 -6.13 4.71
CA LYS A 77 21.62 -6.26 5.81
C LYS A 77 22.97 -5.97 5.38
N GLU A 78 23.71 -5.35 6.11
CA GLU A 78 25.02 -5.03 5.67
C GLU A 78 25.99 -5.73 6.22
#